data_92064e0ff144a80f9e3f6577f84b2a56
#
_entry.id   92064e0ff144a80f9e3f6577f84b2a56
#
_cell.length_a   1.000
_cell.length_b   1.000
_cell.length_c   1.000
_cell.angle_alpha   90.00
_cell.angle_beta   90.00
_cell.angle_gamma   90.00
#
_symmetry.space_group_name_H-M   'P 1'
#
loop_
_entity.id
_entity.type
_entity.pdbx_description
1 polymer ?
#
loop_
_entity_poly.entity_id
_entity_poly.type
_entity_poly.pdbx_seq_one_letter_code
_entity_poly.pdbx_strand_id
1 'polypeptide(L)'
;ARWLLHFLPDTGRWAERRESWLKQLDTLSTESRHLLADKPRCAAILGVHLVKLFLLFCLPWMGLRFMGLDTGLTFWQVQLLTSLTLFVSNALPNVAGMGSVETAFLLVYSSFLPDASSMSLLMFYRLASYYAVFAASAVGFALAQRRLNRG
;
A
#
# COMPACT_ATOMS: atom_id res chain seq x y z
N ALA A 1 -9.77 -21.77 8.25
CA ALA A 1 -8.31 -21.98 8.11
C ALA A 1 -7.86 -23.30 8.75
N ARG A 2 -8.36 -23.70 9.92
CA ARG A 2 -8.03 -24.97 10.59
C ARG A 2 -8.33 -26.23 9.75
N TRP A 3 -9.34 -26.19 8.91
CA TRP A 3 -9.74 -27.31 8.06
C TRP A 3 -8.74 -27.62 6.93
N LEU A 4 -8.07 -26.59 6.38
CA LEU A 4 -7.04 -26.75 5.34
C LEU A 4 -5.76 -27.43 5.84
N LEU A 5 -5.43 -27.28 7.14
CA LEU A 5 -4.24 -27.88 7.73
C LEU A 5 -4.42 -29.39 8.05
N HIS A 6 -5.66 -29.90 8.01
CA HIS A 6 -5.94 -31.33 8.20
C HIS A 6 -5.58 -32.17 6.96
N PHE A 7 -5.32 -31.50 5.82
CA PHE A 7 -4.97 -32.17 4.55
C PHE A 7 -3.46 -32.36 4.36
N LEU A 8 -2.62 -31.88 5.29
CA LEU A 8 -1.17 -32.06 5.20
C LEU A 8 -0.74 -33.35 5.88
N PRO A 9 0.18 -34.14 5.27
CA PRO A 9 0.66 -35.42 5.82
C PRO A 9 1.44 -35.21 7.13
N ASP A 10 1.19 -36.09 8.10
CA ASP A 10 1.73 -36.05 9.47
C ASP A 10 3.19 -36.55 9.58
N THR A 11 4.01 -36.48 8.53
CA THR A 11 5.36 -37.09 8.54
C THR A 11 6.45 -36.03 8.47
N GLY A 12 7.41 -36.11 9.41
CA GLY A 12 8.71 -35.46 9.39
C GLY A 12 8.71 -33.94 9.56
N ARG A 13 9.53 -33.23 8.77
CA ARG A 13 9.70 -31.76 8.78
C ARG A 13 8.40 -30.97 8.63
N TRP A 14 7.34 -31.57 8.12
CA TRP A 14 6.05 -30.94 7.94
C TRP A 14 5.25 -30.84 9.24
N ALA A 15 5.47 -31.78 10.19
CA ALA A 15 4.81 -31.73 11.50
C ALA A 15 5.29 -30.53 12.34
N GLU A 16 6.61 -30.27 12.37
CA GLU A 16 7.16 -29.10 13.07
C GLU A 16 6.70 -27.77 12.46
N ARG A 17 6.66 -27.69 11.12
CA ARG A 17 6.14 -26.51 10.43
C ARG A 17 4.65 -26.31 10.70
N ARG A 18 3.86 -27.38 10.71
CA ARG A 18 2.42 -27.33 11.03
C ARG A 18 2.19 -26.82 12.46
N GLU A 19 2.97 -27.29 13.42
CA GLU A 19 2.86 -26.82 14.80
C GLU A 19 3.24 -25.34 14.95
N SER A 20 4.30 -24.90 14.27
CA SER A 20 4.68 -23.49 14.19
C SER A 20 3.59 -22.63 13.56
N TRP A 21 2.97 -23.11 12.49
CA TRP A 21 1.87 -22.39 11.82
C TRP A 21 0.59 -22.35 12.67
N LEU A 22 0.28 -23.43 13.39
CA LEU A 22 -0.85 -23.46 14.32
C LEU A 22 -0.63 -22.47 15.47
N LYS A 23 0.57 -22.41 16.04
CA LYS A 23 0.92 -21.43 17.07
C LYS A 23 0.80 -19.99 16.53
N GLN A 24 1.30 -19.73 15.33
CA GLN A 24 1.15 -18.41 14.69
C GLN A 24 -0.31 -18.06 14.44
N LEU A 25 -1.12 -18.99 13.97
CA LEU A 25 -2.55 -18.77 13.75
C LEU A 25 -3.31 -18.54 15.07
N ASP A 26 -2.95 -19.22 16.13
CA ASP A 26 -3.56 -19.05 17.45
C ASP A 26 -3.17 -17.70 18.06
N THR A 27 -1.90 -17.30 17.95
CA THR A 27 -1.41 -15.97 18.35
C THR A 27 -2.13 -14.89 17.55
N LEU A 28 -2.15 -15.00 16.21
CA LEU A 28 -2.86 -14.04 15.35
C LEU A 28 -4.36 -13.95 15.66
N SER A 29 -5.00 -15.08 15.95
CA SER A 29 -6.42 -15.13 16.34
C SER A 29 -6.67 -14.43 17.67
N THR A 30 -5.79 -14.63 18.64
CA THR A 30 -5.89 -14.02 19.97
C THR A 30 -5.63 -12.52 19.89
N GLU A 31 -4.56 -12.10 19.22
CA GLU A 31 -4.22 -10.68 19.00
C GLU A 31 -5.33 -9.97 18.20
N SER A 32 -5.85 -10.62 17.16
CA SER A 32 -6.97 -10.04 16.38
C SER A 32 -8.22 -9.84 17.23
N ARG A 33 -8.52 -10.79 18.14
CA ARG A 33 -9.65 -10.65 19.07
C ARG A 33 -9.43 -9.50 20.05
N HIS A 34 -8.22 -9.33 20.59
CA HIS A 34 -7.89 -8.20 21.45
C HIS A 34 -8.01 -6.87 20.72
N LEU A 35 -7.53 -6.78 19.48
CA LEU A 35 -7.68 -5.57 18.65
C LEU A 35 -9.15 -5.27 18.34
N LEU A 36 -9.94 -6.28 17.99
CA LEU A 36 -11.37 -6.13 17.71
C LEU A 36 -12.21 -5.83 18.96
N ALA A 37 -11.76 -6.25 20.14
CA ALA A 37 -12.41 -5.93 21.41
C ALA A 37 -12.27 -4.43 21.76
N ASP A 38 -11.15 -3.80 21.36
CA ASP A 38 -10.92 -2.36 21.53
C ASP A 38 -11.46 -1.59 20.30
N LYS A 39 -12.78 -1.51 20.22
CA LYS A 39 -13.49 -0.86 19.09
C LYS A 39 -12.98 0.55 18.76
N PRO A 40 -12.72 1.47 19.74
CA PRO A 40 -12.24 2.80 19.43
C PRO A 40 -10.84 2.80 18.79
N ARG A 41 -9.93 1.92 19.21
CA ARG A 41 -8.61 1.81 18.58
C ARG A 41 -8.71 1.22 17.18
N CYS A 42 -9.53 0.19 17.01
CA CYS A 42 -9.76 -0.41 15.69
C CYS A 42 -10.34 0.62 14.71
N ALA A 43 -11.34 1.39 15.15
CA ALA A 43 -11.93 2.47 14.35
C ALA A 43 -10.91 3.58 14.02
N ALA A 44 -10.04 3.96 14.95
CA ALA A 44 -8.99 4.95 14.72
C ALA A 44 -7.97 4.46 13.68
N ILE A 45 -7.49 3.22 13.81
CA ILE A 45 -6.56 2.60 12.85
C ILE A 45 -7.20 2.53 11.45
N LEU A 46 -8.44 2.08 11.37
CA LEU A 46 -9.19 2.02 10.12
C LEU A 46 -9.37 3.41 9.51
N GLY A 47 -9.73 4.41 10.32
CA GLY A 47 -9.88 5.80 9.90
C GLY A 47 -8.58 6.37 9.32
N VAL A 48 -7.45 6.17 9.99
CA VAL A 48 -6.14 6.59 9.49
C VAL A 48 -5.80 5.92 8.15
N HIS A 49 -6.09 4.62 8.02
CA HIS A 49 -5.85 3.90 6.77
C HIS A 49 -6.75 4.40 5.63
N LEU A 50 -8.02 4.69 5.90
CA LEU A 50 -8.94 5.23 4.90
C LEU A 50 -8.50 6.62 4.45
N VAL A 51 -8.10 7.50 5.38
CA VAL A 51 -7.55 8.82 5.03
C VAL A 51 -6.28 8.70 4.19
N LYS A 52 -5.36 7.81 4.59
CA LYS A 52 -4.15 7.54 3.82
C LYS A 52 -4.46 7.08 2.39
N LEU A 53 -5.38 6.13 2.24
CA LEU A 53 -5.79 5.64 0.93
C LEU A 53 -6.43 6.74 0.10
N PHE A 54 -7.32 7.52 0.68
CA PHE A 54 -7.97 8.64 0.00
C PHE A 54 -6.93 9.65 -0.51
N LEU A 55 -5.98 10.04 0.33
CA LEU A 55 -4.90 10.95 -0.07
C LEU A 55 -4.06 10.35 -1.21
N LEU A 56 -3.71 9.06 -1.11
CA LEU A 56 -2.94 8.37 -2.15
C LEU A 56 -3.67 8.37 -3.50
N PHE A 57 -4.98 8.13 -3.47
CA PHE A 57 -5.82 8.15 -4.67
C PHE A 57 -6.00 9.56 -5.25
N CYS A 58 -5.95 10.61 -4.43
CA CYS A 58 -6.02 11.98 -4.89
C CYS A 58 -4.75 12.47 -5.61
N LEU A 59 -3.59 11.82 -5.38
CA LEU A 59 -2.31 12.25 -5.95
C LEU A 59 -2.31 12.37 -7.48
N PRO A 60 -2.78 11.39 -8.27
CA PRO A 60 -2.81 11.52 -9.73
C PRO A 60 -3.69 12.66 -10.19
N TRP A 61 -4.85 12.88 -9.56
CA TRP A 61 -5.72 14.01 -9.86
C TRP A 61 -5.02 15.35 -9.58
N MET A 62 -4.38 15.48 -8.43
CA MET A 62 -3.60 16.68 -8.10
C MET A 62 -2.45 16.89 -9.09
N GLY A 63 -1.77 15.81 -9.49
CA GLY A 63 -0.71 15.87 -10.50
C GLY A 63 -1.20 16.38 -11.85
N LEU A 64 -2.33 15.88 -12.35
CA LEU A 64 -2.96 16.34 -13.59
C LEU A 64 -3.28 17.84 -13.53
N ARG A 65 -3.86 18.29 -12.43
CA ARG A 65 -4.19 19.70 -12.22
C ARG A 65 -2.94 20.59 -12.10
N PHE A 66 -1.93 20.13 -11.39
CA PHE A 66 -0.66 20.85 -11.22
C PHE A 66 0.08 21.02 -12.55
N MET A 67 0.05 19.99 -13.40
CA MET A 67 0.69 20.05 -14.73
C MET A 67 -0.17 20.79 -15.77
N GLY A 68 -1.35 21.25 -15.42
CA GLY A 68 -2.25 21.95 -16.35
C GLY A 68 -2.75 21.05 -17.49
N LEU A 69 -2.74 19.74 -17.32
CA LEU A 69 -3.21 18.78 -18.33
C LEU A 69 -4.74 18.71 -18.30
N ASP A 70 -5.35 19.31 -19.32
CA ASP A 70 -6.79 19.17 -19.53
C ASP A 70 -7.07 17.88 -20.30
N THR A 71 -7.30 16.80 -19.54
CA THR A 71 -7.53 15.46 -20.09
C THR A 71 -9.00 15.16 -20.34
N GLY A 72 -9.89 16.09 -19.97
CA GLY A 72 -11.34 15.83 -19.94
C GLY A 72 -11.78 14.76 -18.92
N LEU A 73 -10.84 14.18 -18.16
CA LEU A 73 -11.16 13.18 -17.15
C LEU A 73 -11.75 13.85 -15.91
N THR A 74 -12.84 13.28 -15.42
CA THR A 74 -13.43 13.70 -14.14
C THR A 74 -12.65 13.12 -12.95
N PHE A 75 -12.80 13.73 -11.79
CA PHE A 75 -12.19 13.23 -10.55
C PHE A 75 -12.44 11.73 -10.31
N TRP A 76 -13.68 11.28 -10.49
CA TRP A 76 -14.06 9.88 -10.28
C TRP A 76 -13.43 8.92 -11.30
N GLN A 77 -13.27 9.35 -12.54
CA GLN A 77 -12.58 8.57 -13.56
C GLN A 77 -11.11 8.38 -13.20
N VAL A 78 -10.42 9.43 -12.72
CA VAL A 78 -9.04 9.31 -12.26
C VAL A 78 -8.94 8.39 -11.04
N GLN A 79 -9.90 8.43 -10.12
CA GLN A 79 -9.96 7.49 -8.99
C GLN A 79 -10.09 6.03 -9.44
N LEU A 80 -10.95 5.77 -10.42
CA LEU A 80 -11.10 4.44 -11.01
C LEU A 80 -9.81 3.97 -11.70
N LEU A 81 -9.17 4.85 -12.49
CA LEU A 81 -7.89 4.53 -13.16
C LEU A 81 -6.78 4.24 -12.13
N THR A 82 -6.71 5.00 -11.05
CA THR A 82 -5.77 4.77 -9.96
C THR A 82 -6.02 3.44 -9.26
N SER A 83 -7.29 3.12 -9.00
CA SER A 83 -7.71 1.84 -8.44
C SER A 83 -7.32 0.67 -9.35
N LEU A 84 -7.59 0.81 -10.64
CA LEU A 84 -7.20 -0.17 -11.65
C LEU A 84 -5.68 -0.35 -11.72
N THR A 85 -4.92 0.74 -11.66
CA THR A 85 -3.45 0.71 -11.61
C THR A 85 -2.95 -0.12 -10.44
N LEU A 86 -3.49 0.10 -9.23
CA LEU A 86 -3.11 -0.67 -8.05
C LEU A 86 -3.51 -2.14 -8.16
N PHE A 87 -4.68 -2.41 -8.72
CA PHE A 87 -5.13 -3.79 -8.95
C PHE A 87 -4.19 -4.53 -9.91
N VAL A 88 -3.88 -3.93 -11.06
CA VAL A 88 -2.95 -4.48 -12.05
C VAL A 88 -1.54 -4.64 -11.47
N SER A 89 -1.07 -3.64 -10.71
CA SER A 89 0.23 -3.70 -10.03
C SER A 89 0.35 -4.89 -9.08
N ASN A 90 -0.73 -5.23 -8.37
CA ASN A 90 -0.75 -6.39 -7.47
C ASN A 90 -0.76 -7.75 -8.22
N ALA A 91 -1.23 -7.76 -9.47
CA ALA A 91 -1.20 -8.96 -10.33
C ALA A 91 0.17 -9.18 -11.00
N LEU A 92 0.99 -8.12 -11.11
CA LEU A 92 2.32 -8.21 -11.71
C LEU A 92 3.36 -8.71 -10.69
N PRO A 93 4.36 -9.50 -11.14
CA PRO A 93 5.45 -9.92 -10.27
C PRO A 93 6.21 -8.69 -9.76
N ASN A 94 6.34 -8.60 -8.47
CA ASN A 94 6.89 -7.44 -7.77
C ASN A 94 8.28 -7.78 -7.20
N VAL A 95 9.31 -7.07 -7.68
CA VAL A 95 10.65 -7.15 -7.11
C VAL A 95 10.86 -5.91 -6.25
N ALA A 96 10.76 -6.06 -4.94
CA ALA A 96 10.97 -4.99 -3.94
C ALA A 96 10.09 -3.73 -4.12
N GLY A 97 8.88 -3.86 -4.68
CA GLY A 97 7.96 -2.73 -4.88
C GLY A 97 8.28 -1.83 -6.08
N MET A 98 9.32 -2.17 -6.84
CA MET A 98 9.72 -1.41 -8.03
C MET A 98 9.37 -2.18 -9.30
N GLY A 99 8.92 -1.46 -10.32
CA GLY A 99 8.60 -1.98 -11.66
C GLY A 99 7.12 -2.27 -11.85
N SER A 100 6.44 -2.97 -10.94
CA SER A 100 5.03 -3.34 -11.10
C SER A 100 4.09 -2.14 -11.09
N VAL A 101 4.29 -1.20 -10.18
CA VAL A 101 3.47 0.02 -10.10
C VAL A 101 3.71 0.92 -11.29
N GLU A 102 4.97 1.09 -11.70
CA GLU A 102 5.34 1.89 -12.87
C GLU A 102 4.74 1.32 -14.15
N THR A 103 4.90 0.01 -14.36
CA THR A 103 4.36 -0.66 -15.53
C THR A 103 2.83 -0.59 -15.57
N ALA A 104 2.19 -0.85 -14.44
CA ALA A 104 0.74 -0.76 -14.34
C ALA A 104 0.24 0.67 -14.56
N PHE A 105 0.93 1.66 -14.00
CA PHE A 105 0.58 3.07 -14.15
C PHE A 105 0.67 3.51 -15.61
N LEU A 106 1.79 3.22 -16.26
CA LEU A 106 1.97 3.55 -17.67
C LEU A 106 0.96 2.81 -18.55
N LEU A 107 0.73 1.53 -18.32
CA LEU A 107 -0.25 0.74 -19.07
C LEU A 107 -1.66 1.35 -19.01
N VAL A 108 -2.08 1.80 -17.83
CA VAL A 108 -3.43 2.35 -17.63
C VAL A 108 -3.52 3.79 -18.14
N TYR A 109 -2.57 4.65 -17.80
CA TYR A 109 -2.63 6.06 -18.12
C TYR A 109 -2.21 6.42 -19.54
N SER A 110 -1.35 5.63 -20.21
CA SER A 110 -0.97 5.85 -21.62
C SER A 110 -2.15 5.74 -22.59
N SER A 111 -3.23 5.07 -22.18
CA SER A 111 -4.47 5.01 -22.97
C SER A 111 -5.25 6.33 -22.99
N PHE A 112 -4.96 7.25 -22.06
CA PHE A 112 -5.70 8.51 -21.88
C PHE A 112 -4.82 9.75 -22.00
N LEU A 113 -3.50 9.57 -21.91
CA LEU A 113 -2.50 10.63 -21.89
C LEU A 113 -1.39 10.32 -22.89
N PRO A 114 -0.78 11.32 -23.52
CA PRO A 114 0.47 11.15 -24.26
C PRO A 114 1.56 10.57 -23.36
N ASP A 115 2.46 9.76 -23.93
CA ASP A 115 3.52 9.06 -23.19
C ASP A 115 4.36 9.99 -22.29
N ALA A 116 4.76 11.16 -22.80
CA ALA A 116 5.51 12.14 -22.02
C ALA A 116 4.75 12.65 -20.79
N SER A 117 3.44 12.87 -20.94
CA SER A 117 2.57 13.31 -19.84
C SER A 117 2.32 12.20 -18.83
N SER A 118 2.14 10.97 -19.30
CA SER A 118 1.99 9.78 -18.42
C SER A 118 3.23 9.54 -17.58
N MET A 119 4.42 9.69 -18.20
CA MET A 119 5.70 9.57 -17.49
C MET A 119 5.89 10.69 -16.45
N SER A 120 5.55 11.92 -16.79
CA SER A 120 5.63 13.06 -15.86
C SER A 120 4.67 12.88 -14.68
N LEU A 121 3.46 12.41 -14.94
CA LEU A 121 2.47 12.11 -13.90
C LEU A 121 2.93 10.97 -12.99
N LEU A 122 3.53 9.92 -13.56
CA LEU A 122 4.13 8.83 -12.80
C LEU A 122 5.25 9.33 -11.88
N MET A 123 6.14 10.18 -12.38
CA MET A 123 7.21 10.77 -11.57
C MET A 123 6.67 11.63 -10.43
N PHE A 124 5.66 12.44 -10.69
CA PHE A 124 4.95 13.20 -9.65
C PHE A 124 4.34 12.28 -8.59
N TYR A 125 3.64 11.23 -9.03
CA TYR A 125 3.04 10.24 -8.14
C TYR A 125 4.09 9.55 -7.26
N ARG A 126 5.22 9.15 -7.83
CA ARG A 126 6.34 8.54 -7.09
C ARG A 126 6.98 9.51 -6.12
N LEU A 127 7.21 10.75 -6.55
CA LEU A 127 7.78 11.78 -5.68
C LEU A 127 6.90 12.00 -4.44
N ALA A 128 5.61 12.13 -4.63
CA ALA A 128 4.67 12.39 -3.55
C ALA A 128 4.39 11.15 -2.68
N SER A 129 4.19 9.98 -3.29
CA SER A 129 3.78 8.78 -2.55
C SER A 129 4.93 8.04 -1.86
N TYR A 130 6.12 8.09 -2.43
CA TYR A 130 7.29 7.34 -1.94
C TYR A 130 8.35 8.25 -1.33
N TYR A 131 8.90 9.18 -2.12
CA TYR A 131 10.04 9.98 -1.67
C TYR A 131 9.68 11.00 -0.59
N ALA A 132 8.52 11.65 -0.66
CA ALA A 132 8.07 12.59 0.36
C ALA A 132 7.83 11.87 1.70
N VAL A 133 7.21 10.69 1.68
CA VAL A 133 6.98 9.87 2.88
C VAL A 133 8.30 9.39 3.48
N PHE A 134 9.24 8.96 2.64
CA PHE A 134 10.57 8.55 3.08
C PHE A 134 11.33 9.70 3.75
N ALA A 135 11.35 10.88 3.11
CA ALA A 135 11.99 12.08 3.66
C ALA A 135 11.37 12.50 5.00
N ALA A 136 10.02 12.53 5.08
CA ALA A 136 9.32 12.85 6.32
C ALA A 136 9.65 11.85 7.44
N SER A 137 9.73 10.56 7.13
CA SER A 137 10.10 9.51 8.09
C SER A 137 11.56 9.65 8.56
N ALA A 138 12.48 9.98 7.66
CA ALA A 138 13.88 10.22 8.00
C ALA A 138 14.05 11.43 8.93
N VAL A 139 13.33 12.52 8.63
CA VAL A 139 13.33 13.72 9.51
C VAL A 139 12.73 13.40 10.87
N GLY A 140 11.59 12.69 10.90
CA GLY A 140 10.96 12.26 12.15
C GLY A 140 11.88 11.40 13.01
N PHE A 141 12.57 10.44 12.39
CA PHE A 141 13.55 9.61 13.08
C PHE A 141 14.72 10.44 13.64
N ALA A 142 15.28 11.34 12.84
CA ALA A 142 16.39 12.20 13.29
C ALA A 142 16.00 13.10 14.46
N LEU A 143 14.77 13.63 14.46
CA LEU A 143 14.25 14.43 15.57
C LEU A 143 14.03 13.61 16.83
N ALA A 144 13.48 12.39 16.67
CA ALA A 144 13.29 11.46 17.81
C ALA A 144 14.63 11.08 18.45
N GLN A 145 15.63 10.75 17.62
CA GLN A 145 16.96 10.40 18.10
C GLN A 145 17.65 11.57 18.84
N ARG A 146 17.50 12.80 18.33
CA ARG A 146 18.03 14.00 19.03
C ARG A 146 17.39 14.22 20.40
N ARG A 147 16.11 13.89 20.57
CA ARG A 147 15.45 13.99 21.87
C ARG A 147 15.94 12.94 22.85
N LEU A 148 16.14 11.71 22.39
CA LEU A 148 16.67 10.61 23.22
C LEU A 148 18.09 10.86 23.70
N ASN A 149 18.94 11.50 22.88
CA ASN A 149 20.34 11.82 23.24
C ASN A 149 20.48 13.06 24.14
N ARG A 150 19.41 13.80 24.41
CA ARG A 150 19.40 14.99 25.29
C ARG A 150 18.79 14.74 26.67
N GLY A 151 18.24 13.58 26.92
CA GLY A 151 17.73 13.12 28.22
C GLY A 151 18.65 12.13 28.88
#